data_a6c087479bc363a011cb8d84661c5d88
#
_entry.id   a6c087479bc363a011cb8d84661c5d88
#
_cell.length_a   1.000
_cell.length_b   1.000
_cell.length_c   1.000
_cell.angle_alpha   90.00
_cell.angle_beta   90.00
_cell.angle_gamma   90.00
#
_symmetry.space_group_name_H-M   'P 1'
#
loop_
_entity.id
_entity.type
_entity.pdbx_description
1 polymer ?
#
loop_
_entity_poly.entity_id
_entity_poly.type
_entity_poly.pdbx_seq_one_letter_code
_entity_poly.pdbx_strand_id
1 'polypeptide(L)'
;MTTSVQPPSAQFGEDGARLTYGTYLRLNQMLDQQRLATDAHDELLFITVHQAYELWFKQLLFELESARDAMTSGELWWARHLLARVH
;
A
#
# COMPACT_ATOMS: atom_id res chain seq x y z
N MET A 1 -4.28 -17.02 -5.98
CA MET A 1 -3.29 -16.77 -5.83
C MET A 1 -2.77 -17.34 -4.84
N THR A 2 -2.09 -17.69 -4.71
CA THR A 2 -1.73 -18.23 -3.92
C THR A 2 -1.12 -17.72 -3.05
N THR A 3 -1.04 -17.24 -2.67
CA THR A 3 -0.60 -16.85 -1.66
C THR A 3 0.23 -17.67 -0.99
N SER A 4 0.68 -18.56 -1.51
CA SER A 4 1.50 -19.31 -0.84
C SER A 4 2.73 -18.71 -0.43
N VAL A 5 3.10 -17.69 -1.00
CA VAL A 5 4.30 -17.09 -0.60
C VAL A 5 4.11 -16.45 0.71
N GLN A 6 4.90 -16.81 1.67
CA GLN A 6 4.80 -16.19 2.90
C GLN A 6 6.03 -15.47 3.20
N PRO A 7 6.00 -14.20 3.38
CA PRO A 7 7.18 -13.44 3.75
C PRO A 7 7.72 -13.98 5.03
N PRO A 8 8.95 -13.87 5.26
CA PRO A 8 9.51 -14.36 6.48
C PRO A 8 8.84 -13.79 7.69
N SER A 9 8.40 -12.59 7.58
CA SER A 9 7.76 -12.01 8.71
C SER A 9 6.33 -12.36 8.79
N ALA A 10 5.87 -13.21 7.97
CA ALA A 10 4.47 -13.47 7.96
C ALA A 10 4.05 -14.27 9.13
N GLN A 11 4.97 -14.65 9.94
CA GLN A 11 4.52 -15.35 11.03
C GLN A 11 4.09 -14.51 12.10
N PHE A 12 3.96 -13.26 11.90
CA PHE A 12 3.61 -12.50 12.96
C PHE A 12 2.27 -12.82 13.43
N GLY A 13 1.49 -13.39 12.97
CA GLY A 13 0.24 -13.63 13.59
C GLY A 13 0.19 -14.98 14.12
N GLU A 14 1.15 -15.43 14.70
CA GLU A 14 1.20 -16.68 14.97
C GLU A 14 0.17 -17.25 15.73
N ASP A 15 -0.57 -16.68 16.38
CA ASP A 15 -1.57 -17.30 17.09
C ASP A 15 -2.49 -17.99 16.20
N GLY A 16 -2.18 -18.34 15.14
CA GLY A 16 -3.06 -19.03 14.35
C GLY A 16 -3.57 -18.20 13.32
N ALA A 17 -3.55 -17.01 13.53
CA ALA A 17 -4.01 -16.19 12.55
C ALA A 17 -2.94 -15.98 11.65
N ARG A 18 -2.62 -16.79 10.81
CA ARG A 18 -1.62 -16.60 9.99
C ARG A 18 -1.82 -15.59 9.01
N LEU A 19 -1.00 -14.62 8.76
CA LEU A 19 -1.04 -13.64 7.72
C LEU A 19 -0.27 -14.16 6.56
N THR A 20 -0.93 -14.49 5.52
CA THR A 20 -0.27 -14.83 4.28
C THR A 20 -0.16 -13.59 3.44
N TYR A 21 0.52 -13.69 2.32
CA TYR A 21 0.64 -12.57 1.40
C TYR A 21 -0.73 -12.04 1.01
N GLY A 22 -1.63 -12.93 0.67
CA GLY A 22 -2.96 -12.51 0.24
C GLY A 22 -3.79 -11.90 1.32
N THR A 23 -3.77 -12.47 2.51
CA THR A 23 -4.59 -11.90 3.58
C THR A 23 -3.98 -10.65 4.13
N TYR A 24 -2.68 -10.55 4.18
CA TYR A 24 -2.05 -9.34 4.66
C TYR A 24 -2.36 -8.18 3.75
N LEU A 25 -2.29 -8.38 2.45
CA LEU A 25 -2.57 -7.31 1.50
C LEU A 25 -4.05 -7.18 1.20
N ARG A 26 -4.86 -8.06 1.73
CA ARG A 26 -6.29 -8.08 1.45
C ARG A 26 -6.53 -8.15 -0.05
N LEU A 27 -5.84 -9.08 -0.70
CA LEU A 27 -5.89 -9.15 -2.14
C LEU A 27 -7.27 -9.41 -2.69
N ASN A 28 -8.05 -10.26 -2.01
CA ASN A 28 -9.38 -10.53 -2.52
C ASN A 28 -10.23 -9.28 -2.57
N GLN A 29 -10.15 -8.45 -1.52
CA GLN A 29 -10.91 -7.23 -1.51
C GLN A 29 -10.33 -6.22 -2.49
N MET A 30 -9.01 -6.11 -2.55
CA MET A 30 -8.41 -5.13 -3.43
C MET A 30 -8.71 -5.43 -4.88
N LEU A 31 -8.60 -6.70 -5.28
CA LEU A 31 -8.83 -7.06 -6.66
C LEU A 31 -10.29 -7.05 -7.05
N ASP A 32 -11.17 -6.86 -6.08
CA ASP A 32 -12.58 -6.78 -6.34
C ASP A 32 -13.09 -5.34 -6.37
N GLN A 33 -12.22 -4.37 -6.40
CA GLN A 33 -12.64 -2.98 -6.32
C GLN A 33 -12.67 -2.27 -7.67
N GLN A 34 -12.46 -2.99 -8.75
CA GLN A 34 -12.49 -2.40 -10.08
C GLN A 34 -13.85 -2.69 -10.67
N ARG A 35 -14.83 -1.83 -10.38
CA ARG A 35 -16.20 -2.07 -10.79
C ARG A 35 -16.48 -1.32 -12.08
N LEU A 36 -16.74 -2.04 -13.13
CA LEU A 36 -16.96 -1.44 -14.43
C LEU A 36 -18.33 -0.82 -14.50
N ALA A 37 -18.40 0.38 -15.04
CA ALA A 37 -19.67 1.06 -15.24
C ALA A 37 -20.15 0.93 -16.67
N THR A 38 -19.28 0.51 -17.57
CA THR A 38 -19.67 0.34 -18.97
C THR A 38 -19.09 -0.97 -19.45
N ASP A 39 -19.31 -1.30 -20.70
CA ASP A 39 -18.67 -2.49 -21.24
C ASP A 39 -17.56 -2.12 -22.20
N ALA A 40 -17.01 -0.92 -22.08
CA ALA A 40 -15.86 -0.54 -22.87
C ALA A 40 -14.66 -1.39 -22.47
N HIS A 41 -13.96 -1.88 -23.47
CA HIS A 41 -12.86 -2.80 -23.20
C HIS A 41 -11.79 -2.19 -22.30
N ASP A 42 -11.48 -0.92 -22.49
CA ASP A 42 -10.37 -0.32 -21.77
C ASP A 42 -10.74 0.31 -20.44
N GLU A 43 -11.98 0.13 -20.02
CA GLU A 43 -12.38 0.74 -18.75
C GLU A 43 -11.61 0.15 -17.59
N LEU A 44 -11.32 -1.14 -17.61
CA LEU A 44 -10.58 -1.74 -16.52
C LEU A 44 -9.19 -1.12 -16.43
N LEU A 45 -8.55 -0.86 -17.54
CA LEU A 45 -7.24 -0.23 -17.51
C LEU A 45 -7.35 1.17 -16.93
N PHE A 46 -8.37 1.92 -17.30
CA PHE A 46 -8.56 3.25 -16.78
C PHE A 46 -8.70 3.21 -15.25
N ILE A 47 -9.53 2.31 -14.75
CA ILE A 47 -9.74 2.21 -13.31
C ILE A 47 -8.46 1.77 -12.62
N THR A 48 -7.78 0.79 -13.16
CA THR A 48 -6.59 0.24 -12.51
C THR A 48 -5.49 1.30 -12.40
N VAL A 49 -5.27 2.05 -13.46
CA VAL A 49 -4.23 3.08 -13.43
C VAL A 49 -4.57 4.13 -12.39
N HIS A 50 -5.82 4.55 -12.33
CA HIS A 50 -6.17 5.60 -11.39
C HIS A 50 -6.18 5.12 -9.96
N GLN A 51 -6.57 3.88 -9.72
CA GLN A 51 -6.48 3.33 -8.38
C GLN A 51 -5.02 3.21 -7.94
N ALA A 52 -4.14 2.86 -8.86
CA ALA A 52 -2.73 2.77 -8.54
C ALA A 52 -2.17 4.14 -8.18
N TYR A 53 -2.56 5.18 -8.92
CA TYR A 53 -2.13 6.53 -8.57
C TYR A 53 -2.62 6.92 -7.19
N GLU A 54 -3.86 6.60 -6.85
CA GLU A 54 -4.39 6.98 -5.55
C GLU A 54 -3.66 6.26 -4.42
N LEU A 55 -3.30 5.01 -4.63
CA LEU A 55 -2.54 4.29 -3.63
C LEU A 55 -1.16 4.91 -3.43
N TRP A 56 -0.52 5.35 -4.52
CA TRP A 56 0.77 6.01 -4.40
C TRP A 56 0.64 7.37 -3.75
N PHE A 57 -0.43 8.12 -4.03
CA PHE A 57 -0.67 9.38 -3.36
C PHE A 57 -0.82 9.16 -1.86
N LYS A 58 -1.52 8.11 -1.47
CA LYS A 58 -1.68 7.82 -0.06
C LYS A 58 -0.32 7.57 0.58
N GLN A 59 0.54 6.83 -0.09
CA GLN A 59 1.87 6.55 0.43
C GLN A 59 2.71 7.83 0.53
N LEU A 60 2.64 8.68 -0.49
CA LEU A 60 3.39 9.92 -0.47
C LEU A 60 2.93 10.82 0.66
N LEU A 61 1.63 10.92 0.88
CA LEU A 61 1.12 11.74 1.97
C LEU A 61 1.55 11.19 3.31
N PHE A 62 1.57 9.87 3.45
CA PHE A 62 2.02 9.28 4.69
C PHE A 62 3.48 9.62 4.96
N GLU A 63 4.33 9.55 3.93
CA GLU A 63 5.74 9.84 4.12
C GLU A 63 5.95 11.33 4.42
N LEU A 64 5.22 12.20 3.76
CA LEU A 64 5.37 13.63 4.00
C LEU A 64 4.89 14.02 5.39
N GLU A 65 3.81 13.42 5.84
CA GLU A 65 3.32 13.71 7.18
C GLU A 65 4.28 13.16 8.22
N SER A 66 4.88 12.02 7.97
CA SER A 66 5.85 11.46 8.89
C SER A 66 7.09 12.33 8.96
N ALA A 67 7.52 12.87 7.82
CA ALA A 67 8.66 13.77 7.81
C ALA A 67 8.34 15.06 8.56
N ARG A 68 7.13 15.60 8.38
CA ARG A 68 6.73 16.79 9.10
C ARG A 68 6.76 16.53 10.61
N ASP A 69 6.23 15.39 11.04
CA ASP A 69 6.19 15.09 12.44
C ASP A 69 7.59 14.90 13.00
N ALA A 70 8.50 14.29 12.24
CA ALA A 70 9.85 14.13 12.68
C ALA A 70 10.55 15.47 12.79
N MET A 71 10.29 16.39 11.87
CA MET A 71 10.86 17.72 11.95
C MET A 71 10.34 18.46 13.16
N THR A 72 9.06 18.31 13.44
CA THR A 72 8.48 18.98 14.58
C THR A 72 9.05 18.46 15.89
N SER A 73 9.37 17.19 15.95
CA SER A 73 9.90 16.62 17.16
C SER A 73 11.42 16.77 17.23
N GLY A 74 12.05 17.36 16.25
CA GLY A 74 13.49 17.59 16.32
C GLY A 74 14.31 16.48 15.73
N GLU A 75 13.70 15.45 15.17
CA GLU A 75 14.45 14.34 14.60
C GLU A 75 14.79 14.65 13.16
N LEU A 76 15.66 15.59 12.96
CA LEU A 76 15.89 16.10 11.62
C LEU A 76 16.54 15.11 10.70
N TRP A 77 17.41 14.23 11.24
CA TRP A 77 18.02 13.26 10.36
C TRP A 77 16.99 12.25 9.86
N TRP A 78 16.01 11.92 10.68
CA TRP A 78 14.96 11.00 10.27
C TRP A 78 14.06 11.67 9.27
N ALA A 79 13.75 12.94 9.45
CA ALA A 79 12.94 13.67 8.49
C ALA A 79 13.64 13.72 7.15
N ARG A 80 14.93 13.92 7.14
CA ARG A 80 15.69 13.95 5.91
C ARG A 80 15.64 12.60 5.21
N HIS A 81 15.75 11.54 5.98
CA HIS A 81 15.68 10.19 5.44
C HIS A 81 14.31 9.93 4.81
N LEU A 82 13.23 10.33 5.48
CA LEU A 82 11.89 10.12 4.96
C LEU A 82 11.65 10.94 3.70
N LEU A 83 12.11 12.16 3.68
CA LEU A 83 11.92 12.99 2.50
C LEU A 83 12.69 12.44 1.30
N ALA A 84 13.83 11.83 1.53
CA ALA A 84 14.57 11.23 0.44
C ALA A 84 13.80 10.08 -0.20
N ARG A 85 12.98 9.41 0.57
CA ARG A 85 12.19 8.31 0.02
C ARG A 85 11.08 8.80 -0.91
N VAL A 86 10.60 10.01 -0.69
CA VAL A 86 9.55 10.56 -1.51
C VAL A 86 10.10 11.05 -2.83
N HIS A 87 11.38 11.35 -2.86
CA HIS A 87 12.00 11.91 -4.03
C HIS A 87 12.20 10.85 -5.11
#